data_231090af551d60851ae88764c807786f
#
_entry.id   231090af551d60851ae88764c807786f
#
_cell.length_a   1.000
_cell.length_b   1.000
_cell.length_c   1.000
_cell.angle_alpha   90.00
_cell.angle_beta   90.00
_cell.angle_gamma   90.00
#
_symmetry.space_group_name_H-M   'P 1'
#
loop_
_entity.id
_entity.type
_entity.pdbx_description
1 polymer ?
#
loop_
_entity_poly.entity_id
_entity_poly.type
_entity_poly.pdbx_seq_one_letter_code
_entity_poly.pdbx_strand_id
1 'polypeptide(L)'
;VNLKENYFKGGVKTRSSKDRIVPIHSAIRPFVYKRLKKYGCLLGRVATLREDMYISLEAIGIPKHTPHDCRHTFSRLCEKFKVEDNDRKRMLGHSFGSDITNRIYGHRTLEDLRVEIEKIKICD
;
A
#
# COMPACT_ATOMS: atom_id res chain seq x y z
N VAL A 1 -10.48 -0.62 6.62
CA VAL A 1 -10.01 0.77 6.42
C VAL A 1 -10.48 1.63 7.56
N ASN A 2 -9.58 2.38 8.14
CA ASN A 2 -9.91 3.42 9.12
C ASN A 2 -9.86 4.78 8.41
N LEU A 3 -11.02 5.37 8.16
CA LEU A 3 -11.13 6.67 7.47
C LEU A 3 -10.85 7.86 8.40
N LYS A 4 -11.04 7.70 9.71
CA LYS A 4 -10.78 8.76 10.68
C LYS A 4 -9.27 9.04 10.79
N GLU A 5 -8.49 7.99 10.85
CA GLU A 5 -7.03 8.06 10.98
C GLU A 5 -6.29 7.79 9.66
N ASN A 6 -7.02 7.56 8.56
CA ASN A 6 -6.48 7.39 7.20
C ASN A 6 -5.42 6.28 7.08
N TYR A 7 -5.80 5.04 7.40
CA TYR A 7 -4.95 3.89 7.18
C TYR A 7 -5.72 2.64 6.74
N PHE A 8 -5.00 1.74 6.08
CA PHE A 8 -5.43 0.36 5.84
C PHE A 8 -4.89 -0.52 6.96
N LYS A 9 -5.73 -1.42 7.49
CA LYS A 9 -5.29 -2.51 8.34
C LYS A 9 -5.61 -3.82 7.67
N GLY A 10 -4.64 -4.73 7.59
CA GLY A 10 -4.87 -6.02 6.97
C GLY A 10 -3.60 -6.82 6.75
N GLY A 11 -3.78 -7.92 6.03
CA GLY A 11 -2.76 -8.91 5.78
C GLY A 11 -3.10 -10.21 6.48
N VAL A 12 -3.21 -11.30 5.69
CA VAL A 12 -3.64 -12.61 6.19
C VAL A 12 -2.69 -13.72 5.81
N LYS A 13 -1.81 -13.47 4.84
CA LYS A 13 -1.03 -14.53 4.19
C LYS A 13 0.18 -14.99 4.99
N THR A 14 0.82 -14.10 5.74
CA THR A 14 2.01 -14.41 6.54
C THR A 14 1.89 -13.78 7.93
N ARG A 15 2.61 -14.34 8.91
CA ARG A 15 2.65 -13.80 10.27
C ARG A 15 3.13 -12.35 10.29
N SER A 16 4.11 -11.99 9.48
CA SER A 16 4.67 -10.64 9.36
C SER A 16 3.72 -9.65 8.68
N SER A 17 2.78 -10.14 7.86
CA SER A 17 1.80 -9.28 7.20
C SER A 17 0.51 -9.11 8.00
N LYS A 18 0.26 -9.97 9.00
CA LYS A 18 -0.96 -9.93 9.78
C LYS A 18 -1.09 -8.61 10.52
N ASP A 19 -2.27 -8.03 10.45
CA ASP A 19 -2.64 -6.78 11.15
C ASP A 19 -1.73 -5.56 10.84
N ARG A 20 -0.94 -5.62 9.75
CA ARG A 20 -0.11 -4.48 9.38
C ARG A 20 -0.94 -3.23 9.11
N ILE A 21 -0.38 -2.11 9.49
CA ILE A 21 -0.96 -0.79 9.26
C ILE A 21 -0.21 -0.11 8.11
N VAL A 22 -0.96 0.38 7.13
CA VAL A 22 -0.41 1.12 5.98
C VAL A 22 -1.16 2.44 5.87
N PRO A 23 -0.50 3.58 6.04
CA PRO A 23 -1.14 4.88 5.87
C PRO A 23 -1.69 5.06 4.47
N ILE A 24 -2.79 5.79 4.34
CA ILE A 24 -3.35 6.16 3.05
C ILE A 24 -2.65 7.45 2.60
N HIS A 25 -1.85 7.36 1.54
CA HIS A 25 -1.20 8.52 0.95
C HIS A 25 -2.23 9.59 0.53
N SER A 26 -1.90 10.87 0.74
CA SER A 26 -2.83 11.98 0.51
C SER A 26 -3.43 11.98 -0.90
N ALA A 27 -2.63 11.70 -1.92
CA ALA A 27 -3.06 11.69 -3.31
C ALA A 27 -4.11 10.61 -3.66
N ILE A 28 -4.10 9.45 -2.97
CA ILE A 28 -5.08 8.38 -3.24
C ILE A 28 -6.30 8.46 -2.32
N ARG A 29 -6.25 9.28 -1.29
CA ARG A 29 -7.32 9.41 -0.29
C ARG A 29 -8.69 9.72 -0.91
N PRO A 30 -8.83 10.68 -1.84
CA PRO A 30 -10.13 10.98 -2.47
C PRO A 30 -10.74 9.76 -3.18
N PHE A 31 -9.90 8.95 -3.84
CA PHE A 31 -10.35 7.74 -4.55
C PHE A 31 -10.81 6.66 -3.56
N VAL A 32 -10.09 6.47 -2.45
CA VAL A 32 -10.46 5.54 -1.37
C VAL A 32 -11.82 5.92 -0.78
N TYR A 33 -12.02 7.19 -0.45
CA TYR A 33 -13.29 7.69 0.07
C TYR A 33 -14.45 7.51 -0.92
N LYS A 34 -14.27 7.92 -2.18
CA LYS A 34 -15.26 7.78 -3.24
C LYS A 34 -15.69 6.32 -3.41
N ARG A 35 -14.72 5.40 -3.43
CA ARG A 35 -15.00 3.99 -3.60
C ARG A 35 -15.75 3.38 -2.42
N LEU A 36 -15.31 3.67 -1.19
CA LEU A 36 -16.00 3.20 0.02
C LEU A 36 -17.43 3.75 0.12
N LYS A 37 -17.63 5.03 -0.22
CA LYS A 37 -18.98 5.65 -0.24
C LYS A 37 -19.89 4.97 -1.26
N LYS A 38 -19.35 4.62 -2.43
CA LYS A 38 -20.15 4.03 -3.52
C LYS A 38 -20.44 2.55 -3.33
N TYR A 39 -19.48 1.78 -2.83
CA TYR A 39 -19.55 0.31 -2.84
C TYR A 39 -19.49 -0.33 -1.44
N GLY A 40 -19.25 0.44 -0.39
CA GLY A 40 -19.07 -0.07 0.97
C GLY A 40 -17.77 -0.85 1.21
N CYS A 41 -16.98 -1.10 0.16
CA CYS A 41 -15.72 -1.83 0.24
C CYS A 41 -14.70 -1.30 -0.77
N LEU A 42 -13.40 -1.49 -0.49
CA LEU A 42 -12.33 -1.12 -1.42
C LEU A 42 -12.18 -2.11 -2.56
N LEU A 43 -12.19 -3.38 -2.21
CA LEU A 43 -11.94 -4.47 -3.15
C LEU A 43 -13.14 -5.41 -3.12
N GLY A 44 -13.65 -5.72 -4.30
CA GLY A 44 -14.59 -6.80 -4.51
C GLY A 44 -13.87 -8.15 -4.58
N ARG A 45 -14.39 -9.07 -5.40
CA ARG A 45 -13.72 -10.34 -5.67
C ARG A 45 -12.40 -10.09 -6.41
N VAL A 46 -11.36 -10.85 -6.09
CA VAL A 46 -10.03 -10.71 -6.69
C VAL A 46 -10.07 -10.87 -8.23
N ALA A 47 -10.90 -11.77 -8.73
CA ALA A 47 -11.09 -11.97 -10.18
C ALA A 47 -11.60 -10.69 -10.85
N THR A 48 -12.66 -10.11 -10.31
CA THR A 48 -13.25 -8.85 -10.82
C THR A 48 -12.25 -7.69 -10.77
N LEU A 49 -11.46 -7.58 -9.69
CA LEU A 49 -10.42 -6.55 -9.59
C LEU A 49 -9.39 -6.65 -10.73
N ARG A 50 -8.99 -7.87 -11.07
CA ARG A 50 -8.02 -8.11 -12.14
C ARG A 50 -8.60 -7.73 -13.50
N GLU A 51 -9.83 -8.13 -13.78
CA GLU A 51 -10.53 -7.80 -15.01
C GLU A 51 -10.73 -6.29 -15.16
N ASP A 52 -11.25 -5.63 -14.14
CA ASP A 52 -11.43 -4.17 -14.11
C ASP A 52 -10.11 -3.43 -14.33
N MET A 53 -9.02 -3.95 -13.76
CA MET A 53 -7.69 -3.37 -13.95
C MET A 53 -7.23 -3.51 -15.40
N TYR A 54 -7.44 -4.66 -16.04
CA TYR A 54 -7.05 -4.88 -17.44
C TYR A 54 -7.82 -3.97 -18.39
N ILE A 55 -9.14 -3.88 -18.23
CA ILE A 55 -10.00 -2.99 -19.01
C ILE A 55 -9.55 -1.53 -18.84
N SER A 56 -9.25 -1.12 -17.62
CA SER A 56 -8.83 0.26 -17.33
C SER A 56 -7.46 0.58 -17.95
N LEU A 57 -6.51 -0.32 -17.88
CA LEU A 57 -5.18 -0.14 -18.47
C LEU A 57 -5.24 -0.09 -20.00
N GLU A 58 -6.02 -0.96 -20.62
CA GLU A 58 -6.25 -0.96 -22.07
C GLU A 58 -6.87 0.35 -22.54
N ALA A 59 -7.88 0.85 -21.82
CA ALA A 59 -8.56 2.10 -22.15
C ALA A 59 -7.65 3.34 -22.17
N ILE A 60 -6.53 3.30 -21.43
CA ILE A 60 -5.54 4.39 -21.39
C ILE A 60 -4.25 4.05 -22.13
N GLY A 61 -4.24 2.97 -22.92
CA GLY A 61 -3.09 2.57 -23.74
C GLY A 61 -1.89 2.04 -22.98
N ILE A 62 -2.08 1.60 -21.72
CA ILE A 62 -1.01 0.98 -20.92
C ILE A 62 -1.02 -0.53 -21.11
N PRO A 63 0.14 -1.17 -21.35
CA PRO A 63 0.24 -2.62 -21.43
C PRO A 63 -0.36 -3.34 -20.22
N LYS A 64 -0.80 -4.57 -20.43
CA LYS A 64 -1.39 -5.40 -19.38
C LYS A 64 -0.41 -5.65 -18.23
N HIS A 65 -0.82 -5.24 -17.02
CA HIS A 65 -0.10 -5.48 -15.78
C HIS A 65 -0.96 -6.24 -14.78
N THR A 66 -0.33 -6.98 -13.90
CA THR A 66 -1.01 -7.72 -12.84
C THR A 66 -1.12 -6.89 -11.56
N PRO A 67 -2.03 -7.21 -10.62
CA PRO A 67 -2.03 -6.58 -9.29
C PRO A 67 -0.72 -6.72 -8.53
N HIS A 68 0.10 -7.75 -8.84
CA HIS A 68 1.42 -7.92 -8.25
C HIS A 68 2.41 -6.86 -8.74
N ASP A 69 2.27 -6.39 -9.98
CA ASP A 69 3.10 -5.32 -10.54
C ASP A 69 2.86 -3.99 -9.81
N CYS A 70 1.64 -3.76 -9.30
CA CYS A 70 1.36 -2.60 -8.44
C CYS A 70 2.23 -2.61 -7.18
N ARG A 71 2.46 -3.79 -6.60
CA ARG A 71 3.33 -3.96 -5.43
C ARG A 71 4.79 -3.66 -5.78
N HIS A 72 5.26 -4.11 -6.94
CA HIS A 72 6.60 -3.78 -7.44
C HIS A 72 6.74 -2.29 -7.71
N THR A 73 5.75 -1.69 -8.33
CA THR A 73 5.71 -0.23 -8.57
C THR A 73 5.80 0.55 -7.27
N PHE A 74 5.02 0.19 -6.26
CA PHE A 74 5.10 0.81 -4.94
C PHE A 74 6.51 0.69 -4.33
N SER A 75 7.12 -0.51 -4.39
CA SER A 75 8.48 -0.72 -3.90
C SER A 75 9.49 0.18 -4.61
N ARG A 76 9.41 0.28 -5.95
CA ARG A 76 10.30 1.16 -6.75
C ARG A 76 10.07 2.64 -6.46
N LEU A 77 8.83 3.07 -6.24
CA LEU A 77 8.53 4.44 -5.83
C LEU A 77 9.14 4.75 -4.46
N CYS A 78 9.03 3.82 -3.51
CA CYS A 78 9.68 3.96 -2.21
C CYS A 78 11.20 4.15 -2.34
N GLU A 79 11.86 3.37 -3.20
CA GLU A 79 13.29 3.50 -3.47
C GLU A 79 13.63 4.86 -4.12
N LYS A 80 12.88 5.23 -5.16
CA LYS A 80 13.06 6.50 -5.88
C LYS A 80 12.95 7.71 -4.95
N PHE A 81 11.98 7.70 -4.05
CA PHE A 81 11.71 8.81 -3.14
C PHE A 81 12.34 8.65 -1.76
N LYS A 82 13.27 7.69 -1.62
CA LYS A 82 14.06 7.47 -0.40
C LYS A 82 13.21 7.28 0.85
N VAL A 83 12.12 6.52 0.71
CA VAL A 83 11.37 5.99 1.85
C VAL A 83 12.28 5.03 2.62
N GLU A 84 12.26 5.11 3.95
CA GLU A 84 13.10 4.27 4.79
C GLU A 84 12.81 2.77 4.52
N ASP A 85 13.87 1.96 4.33
CA ASP A 85 13.77 0.59 3.83
C ASP A 85 12.96 -0.33 4.76
N ASN A 86 13.14 -0.17 6.08
CA ASN A 86 12.40 -0.96 7.05
C ASN A 86 10.91 -0.58 7.08
N ASP A 87 10.58 0.69 6.87
CA ASP A 87 9.20 1.15 6.80
C ASP A 87 8.53 0.68 5.50
N ARG A 88 9.26 0.68 4.38
CA ARG A 88 8.84 0.03 3.13
C ARG A 88 8.51 -1.45 3.36
N LYS A 89 9.40 -2.19 4.00
CA LYS A 89 9.20 -3.62 4.33
C LYS A 89 7.98 -3.82 5.22
N ARG A 90 7.78 -2.97 6.23
CA ARG A 90 6.58 -2.99 7.10
C ARG A 90 5.31 -2.80 6.31
N MET A 91 5.24 -1.75 5.49
CA MET A 91 4.07 -1.47 4.67
C MET A 91 3.79 -2.58 3.66
N LEU A 92 4.81 -3.22 3.12
CA LEU A 92 4.68 -4.38 2.23
C LEU A 92 4.40 -5.69 2.96
N GLY A 93 4.58 -5.75 4.28
CA GLY A 93 4.41 -6.98 5.06
C GLY A 93 5.51 -8.01 4.81
N HIS A 94 6.71 -7.55 4.52
CA HIS A 94 7.89 -8.42 4.42
C HIS A 94 8.38 -8.83 5.82
N SER A 95 8.95 -10.03 5.92
CA SER A 95 9.66 -10.46 7.10
C SER A 95 11.00 -9.71 7.23
N PHE A 96 11.37 -9.37 8.45
CA PHE A 96 12.70 -8.80 8.76
C PHE A 96 13.76 -9.88 8.96
N GLY A 97 13.42 -11.15 8.76
CA GLY A 97 14.32 -12.27 9.02
C GLY A 97 14.65 -12.41 10.51
N SER A 98 15.90 -12.78 10.80
CA SER A 98 16.46 -12.90 12.15
C SER A 98 17.10 -11.60 12.68
N ASP A 99 16.85 -10.47 12.03
CA ASP A 99 17.45 -9.18 12.39
C ASP A 99 16.87 -8.67 13.72
N ILE A 100 17.62 -8.92 14.79
CA ILE A 100 17.28 -8.56 16.18
C ILE A 100 17.18 -7.03 16.31
N THR A 101 17.99 -6.28 15.58
CA THR A 101 18.01 -4.83 15.62
C THR A 101 16.65 -4.25 15.23
N ASN A 102 16.03 -4.79 14.18
CA ASN A 102 14.69 -4.36 13.75
C ASN A 102 13.57 -4.80 14.71
N ARG A 103 13.78 -5.87 15.51
CA ARG A 103 12.83 -6.26 16.57
C ARG A 103 12.88 -5.32 17.76
N ILE A 104 14.04 -4.78 18.10
CA ILE A 104 14.27 -3.92 19.28
C ILE A 104 13.92 -2.46 18.98
N TYR A 105 14.29 -1.95 17.79
CA TYR A 105 14.00 -0.57 17.37
C TYR A 105 12.67 -0.43 16.62
N GLY A 106 11.82 -1.44 16.70
CA GLY A 106 10.71 -1.70 15.81
C GLY A 106 9.39 -0.99 16.08
N HIS A 107 9.29 -0.12 17.06
CA HIS A 107 8.06 0.63 17.30
C HIS A 107 7.98 1.85 16.36
N ARG A 108 7.43 1.63 15.16
CA ARG A 108 7.04 2.71 14.27
C ARG A 108 5.57 3.02 14.46
N THR A 109 5.27 4.27 14.72
CA THR A 109 3.88 4.76 14.85
C THR A 109 3.23 4.91 13.47
N LEU A 110 1.92 5.03 13.43
CA LEU A 110 1.20 5.36 12.20
C LEU A 110 1.70 6.67 11.59
N GLU A 111 2.04 7.65 12.44
CA GLU A 111 2.52 8.95 11.99
C GLU A 111 3.92 8.87 11.37
N ASP A 112 4.81 8.06 11.94
CA ASP A 112 6.13 7.80 11.34
C ASP A 112 5.99 7.22 9.92
N LEU A 113 5.11 6.22 9.77
CA LEU A 113 4.84 5.61 8.46
C LEU A 113 4.18 6.60 7.49
N ARG A 114 3.37 7.53 8.01
CA ARG A 114 2.73 8.57 7.21
C ARG A 114 3.75 9.55 6.65
N VAL A 115 4.67 10.02 7.48
CA VAL A 115 5.79 10.88 7.02
C VAL A 115 6.58 10.19 5.92
N GLU A 116 6.83 8.91 6.06
CA GLU A 116 7.58 8.13 5.07
C GLU A 116 6.82 7.97 3.74
N ILE A 117 5.54 7.59 3.77
CA ILE A 117 4.79 7.36 2.54
C ILE A 117 4.52 8.67 1.77
N GLU A 118 4.36 9.80 2.46
CA GLU A 118 4.15 11.11 1.85
C GLU A 118 5.41 11.68 1.16
N LYS A 119 6.57 11.05 1.30
CA LYS A 119 7.75 11.36 0.48
C LYS A 119 7.53 11.04 -1.00
N ILE A 120 6.67 10.10 -1.30
CA ILE A 120 6.34 9.72 -2.68
C ILE A 120 5.61 10.90 -3.33
N LYS A 121 6.21 11.47 -4.37
CA LYS A 121 5.57 12.53 -5.16
C LYS A 121 4.87 11.90 -6.36
N ILE A 122 3.61 12.25 -6.53
CA ILE A 122 2.88 11.93 -7.76
C ILE A 122 3.15 13.11 -8.69
N CYS A 123 3.74 12.82 -9.83
CA CYS A 123 3.95 13.85 -10.86
C CYS A 123 2.57 14.29 -11.37
N ASP A 124 2.34 15.57 -11.35
CA ASP A 124 1.21 16.18 -12.02
C ASP A 124 1.38 16.05 -13.55
#